data_3b819d136a6ced35d6913aed03f1406c
#
_entry.id   3b819d136a6ced35d6913aed03f1406c
#
_cell.length_a   1.000
_cell.length_b   1.000
_cell.length_c   1.000
_cell.angle_alpha   90.00
_cell.angle_beta   90.00
_cell.angle_gamma   90.00
#
_symmetry.space_group_name_H-M   'P 1'
#
loop_
_entity.id
_entity.type
_entity.pdbx_description
1 polymer ?
#
loop_
_entity_poly.entity_id
_entity_poly.type
_entity_poly.pdbx_seq_one_letter_code
_entity_poly.pdbx_strand_id
1 'polypeptide(L)'
;MNVHGIDTRKSHHISIQGNMQSQADREAFFTLLRPDHHKEVELTFFDARILPADVMTAIKSFAETNRLVKLKINVFHRYLGSYFFRLGLSCHVMQQHSPEYRETKKIKAIALGGSAGSLDKIMLIMAKLPPRDVSVFIVQHILEKEPNYLGELLERSTGFKVAPTANNTLIKTNCVYIAPPGHHMMVEKGKIRLSTEARINFARPSIQVTFESLAHEYRDGLITVMLCGYGDDGNKAFGLLKEFGATTIIEDPEDCDARDLVLNAWKTGLIDYKFPLPELTSYLARIVEPETPNIDEADLKRFFNNLNDHYGYDYRHYNVQSATRRIARVMADHHIYSFRRFEEFVLQDRDLFENLFLECSINVTEFFRNPLTFLSIRQKVLTYLDSFPHIKIWSAGCSTGQEAVTLAIMLDELGILHKSQIYASDINPYVVEEAQNGIYSLEMVENSRENYIASGGTADFDNYFTIKDSYAQVKPHLKDRILYFQHSLLNKGVFNEFHLILCRNVLIYFDQTLQSAVLDLFYRSLDMNGFLVLGESESIASYPIGFQIFDKSNKIFKKII
;
A
#
# COMPACT_ATOMS: atom_id res chain seq x y z
N MET A 1 0.28 -1.87 32.58
CA MET A 1 1.52 -1.37 31.98
C MET A 1 1.63 -2.04 30.61
N ASN A 2 1.50 -1.25 29.56
CA ASN A 2 1.42 -1.75 28.18
C ASN A 2 2.77 -1.70 27.45
N VAL A 3 3.85 -1.45 28.18
CA VAL A 3 5.21 -1.33 27.63
C VAL A 3 6.15 -2.23 28.43
N HIS A 4 6.83 -3.14 27.74
CA HIS A 4 7.74 -4.11 28.33
C HIS A 4 9.08 -4.12 27.58
N GLY A 5 10.18 -4.14 28.31
CA GLY A 5 11.53 -4.28 27.77
C GLY A 5 12.15 -5.60 28.15
N ILE A 6 12.84 -6.24 27.22
CA ILE A 6 13.61 -7.48 27.41
C ILE A 6 15.00 -7.29 26.82
N ASP A 7 16.03 -7.45 27.65
CA ASP A 7 17.43 -7.40 27.22
C ASP A 7 17.95 -8.80 26.86
N THR A 8 18.60 -8.88 25.74
CA THR A 8 19.38 -10.03 25.32
C THR A 8 20.86 -9.63 25.23
N ARG A 9 21.78 -10.59 25.07
CA ARG A 9 23.22 -10.27 24.93
C ARG A 9 23.58 -9.41 23.70
N LYS A 10 22.67 -9.24 22.73
CA LYS A 10 22.92 -8.53 21.46
C LYS A 10 21.90 -7.45 21.12
N SER A 11 20.71 -7.52 21.67
CA SER A 11 19.58 -6.64 21.32
C SER A 11 18.72 -6.29 22.52
N HIS A 12 18.14 -5.11 22.47
CA HIS A 12 17.12 -4.64 23.40
C HIS A 12 15.76 -4.65 22.70
N HIS A 13 14.80 -5.42 23.22
CA HIS A 13 13.47 -5.54 22.66
C HIS A 13 12.48 -4.78 23.52
N ILE A 14 11.73 -3.86 22.91
CA ILE A 14 10.66 -3.11 23.57
C ILE A 14 9.35 -3.49 22.89
N SER A 15 8.46 -4.12 23.65
CA SER A 15 7.12 -4.50 23.20
C SER A 15 6.09 -3.49 23.72
N ILE A 16 5.27 -2.98 22.82
CA ILE A 16 4.28 -1.95 23.11
C ILE A 16 2.89 -2.46 22.70
N GLN A 17 1.92 -2.36 23.60
CA GLN A 17 0.54 -2.72 23.34
C GLN A 17 -0.38 -1.49 23.43
N GLY A 18 -1.18 -1.27 22.39
CA GLY A 18 -2.07 -0.13 22.26
C GLY A 18 -1.37 1.18 21.87
N ASN A 19 -2.14 2.27 21.82
CA ASN A 19 -1.72 3.57 21.27
C ASN A 19 -0.93 4.47 22.25
N MET A 20 -0.51 3.97 23.42
CA MET A 20 0.24 4.73 24.45
C MET A 20 -0.39 6.09 24.85
N GLN A 21 -1.70 6.13 25.00
CA GLN A 21 -2.41 7.36 25.36
C GLN A 21 -2.17 7.77 26.83
N SER A 22 -1.87 6.81 27.71
CA SER A 22 -1.59 7.11 29.12
C SER A 22 -0.19 7.72 29.31
N GLN A 23 -0.07 8.68 30.22
CA GLN A 23 1.22 9.28 30.56
C GLN A 23 2.19 8.23 31.13
N ALA A 24 1.69 7.29 31.94
CA ALA A 24 2.49 6.24 32.56
C ALA A 24 3.13 5.31 31.50
N ASP A 25 2.40 4.95 30.42
CA ASP A 25 2.93 4.12 29.35
C ASP A 25 4.02 4.87 28.55
N ARG A 26 3.84 6.17 28.30
CA ARG A 26 4.85 7.01 27.64
C ARG A 26 6.12 7.17 28.47
N GLU A 27 6.01 7.43 29.76
CA GLU A 27 7.16 7.53 30.68
C GLU A 27 7.93 6.21 30.74
N ALA A 28 7.22 5.07 30.79
CA ALA A 28 7.83 3.75 30.72
C ALA A 28 8.58 3.54 29.40
N PHE A 29 7.98 3.91 28.27
CA PHE A 29 8.61 3.83 26.96
C PHE A 29 9.87 4.69 26.88
N PHE A 30 9.83 5.96 27.28
CA PHE A 30 11.00 6.85 27.26
C PHE A 30 12.13 6.36 28.16
N THR A 31 11.78 5.67 29.26
CA THR A 31 12.76 5.06 30.15
C THR A 31 13.48 3.87 29.49
N LEU A 32 12.77 3.09 28.68
CA LEU A 32 13.30 1.93 27.99
C LEU A 32 14.02 2.29 26.68
N LEU A 33 13.61 3.36 26.00
CA LEU A 33 14.22 3.81 24.73
C LEU A 33 15.58 4.50 25.01
N ARG A 34 16.58 3.72 25.41
CA ARG A 34 17.94 4.20 25.69
C ARG A 34 18.97 3.47 24.82
N PRO A 35 20.04 4.16 24.41
CA PRO A 35 21.11 3.54 23.61
C PRO A 35 22.11 2.78 24.50
N ASP A 36 21.65 2.00 25.48
CA ASP A 36 22.52 1.19 26.29
C ASP A 36 23.30 0.23 25.40
N HIS A 37 24.46 -0.22 25.79
CA HIS A 37 25.48 -1.03 25.11
C HIS A 37 25.05 -2.05 24.03
N HIS A 38 23.79 -2.00 23.58
CA HIS A 38 23.22 -2.88 22.57
C HIS A 38 23.51 -2.38 21.15
N LYS A 39 23.81 -3.29 20.25
CA LYS A 39 24.03 -3.01 18.82
C LYS A 39 22.72 -2.92 18.03
N GLU A 40 21.63 -3.44 18.59
CA GLU A 40 20.31 -3.49 17.96
C GLU A 40 19.24 -3.18 19.00
N VAL A 41 18.31 -2.28 18.66
CA VAL A 41 17.09 -1.99 19.41
C VAL A 41 15.90 -2.36 18.53
N GLU A 42 15.04 -3.22 19.03
CA GLU A 42 13.84 -3.68 18.33
C GLU A 42 12.59 -3.17 19.05
N LEU A 43 11.79 -2.36 18.36
CA LEU A 43 10.49 -1.88 18.81
C LEU A 43 9.39 -2.70 18.15
N THR A 44 8.49 -3.28 18.92
CA THR A 44 7.36 -4.03 18.39
C THR A 44 6.05 -3.44 18.91
N PHE A 45 5.25 -2.91 18.02
CA PHE A 45 3.95 -2.31 18.29
C PHE A 45 2.83 -3.29 17.95
N PHE A 46 2.20 -3.86 18.98
CA PHE A 46 0.97 -4.63 18.87
C PHE A 46 -0.21 -3.66 18.87
N ASP A 47 -1.34 -3.93 18.34
CA ASP A 47 -2.59 -3.16 18.37
C ASP A 47 -2.48 -1.61 18.31
N ALA A 48 -1.29 -1.08 18.09
CA ALA A 48 -1.06 0.36 17.97
C ALA A 48 -1.39 0.81 16.53
N ARG A 49 -2.31 1.76 16.40
CA ARG A 49 -2.76 2.30 15.11
C ARG A 49 -2.14 3.63 14.80
N ILE A 50 -1.94 4.41 15.85
CA ILE A 50 -1.25 5.69 15.83
C ILE A 50 -0.54 5.89 17.17
N LEU A 51 0.47 6.72 17.20
CA LEU A 51 1.23 7.04 18.40
C LEU A 51 1.21 8.53 18.67
N PRO A 52 1.22 8.96 19.94
CA PRO A 52 1.33 10.36 20.33
C PRO A 52 2.57 11.04 19.73
N ALA A 53 2.49 12.34 19.48
CA ALA A 53 3.55 13.10 18.83
C ALA A 53 4.89 13.05 19.57
N ASP A 54 4.87 13.06 20.89
CA ASP A 54 6.06 12.96 21.73
C ASP A 54 6.77 11.60 21.59
N VAL A 55 5.99 10.51 21.47
CA VAL A 55 6.50 9.15 21.22
C VAL A 55 7.12 9.05 19.83
N MET A 56 6.43 9.54 18.80
CA MET A 56 6.95 9.54 17.42
C MET A 56 8.23 10.36 17.31
N THR A 57 8.26 11.52 17.97
CA THR A 57 9.45 12.38 18.06
C THR A 57 10.60 11.66 18.75
N ALA A 58 10.37 10.94 19.84
CA ALA A 58 11.40 10.22 20.55
C ALA A 58 12.00 9.08 19.72
N ILE A 59 11.17 8.29 19.03
CA ILE A 59 11.62 7.19 18.14
C ILE A 59 12.52 7.77 17.04
N LYS A 60 12.09 8.85 16.42
CA LYS A 60 12.82 9.46 15.33
C LYS A 60 14.13 10.07 15.79
N SER A 61 14.12 10.84 16.87
CA SER A 61 15.33 11.38 17.51
C SER A 61 16.31 10.27 17.89
N PHE A 62 15.80 9.14 18.42
CA PHE A 62 16.63 7.98 18.73
C PHE A 62 17.32 7.41 17.47
N ALA A 63 16.58 7.22 16.38
CA ALA A 63 17.11 6.72 15.11
C ALA A 63 18.23 7.62 14.54
N GLU A 64 18.09 8.92 14.67
CA GLU A 64 19.02 9.91 14.15
C GLU A 64 20.28 10.05 15.00
N THR A 65 20.11 10.09 16.33
CA THR A 65 21.21 10.31 17.27
C THR A 65 22.10 9.07 17.43
N ASN A 66 21.51 7.88 17.30
CA ASN A 66 22.19 6.61 17.57
C ASN A 66 22.50 5.83 16.28
N ARG A 67 23.13 6.45 15.30
CA ARG A 67 23.43 5.87 13.97
C ARG A 67 24.22 4.57 13.99
N LEU A 68 24.90 4.25 15.07
CA LEU A 68 25.65 3.00 15.26
C LEU A 68 24.77 1.86 15.82
N VAL A 69 23.56 2.18 16.29
CA VAL A 69 22.59 1.23 16.80
C VAL A 69 21.61 0.92 15.68
N LYS A 70 21.44 -0.35 15.36
CA LYS A 70 20.46 -0.77 14.37
C LYS A 70 19.07 -0.72 15.00
N LEU A 71 18.25 0.26 14.60
CA LEU A 71 16.85 0.34 15.01
C LEU A 71 15.99 -0.51 14.07
N LYS A 72 15.20 -1.40 14.65
CA LYS A 72 14.25 -2.26 13.95
C LYS A 72 12.86 -1.98 14.50
N ILE A 73 11.93 -1.66 13.63
CA ILE A 73 10.57 -1.30 14.02
C ILE A 73 9.61 -2.30 13.39
N ASN A 74 8.88 -3.03 14.23
CA ASN A 74 7.83 -3.95 13.81
C ASN A 74 6.47 -3.37 14.20
N VAL A 75 5.55 -3.33 13.27
CA VAL A 75 4.19 -2.86 13.48
C VAL A 75 3.20 -3.89 12.98
N PHE A 76 2.09 -4.09 13.68
CA PHE A 76 1.03 -5.00 13.25
C PHE A 76 -0.09 -4.28 12.49
N HIS A 77 -0.16 -2.95 12.56
CA HIS A 77 -1.18 -2.18 11.88
C HIS A 77 -0.61 -1.40 10.68
N ARG A 78 -1.17 -1.62 9.49
CA ARG A 78 -0.68 -1.01 8.22
C ARG A 78 -0.66 0.53 8.26
N TYR A 79 -1.65 1.15 8.92
CA TYR A 79 -1.69 2.61 9.03
C TYR A 79 -0.48 3.15 9.79
N LEU A 80 -0.14 2.55 10.94
CA LEU A 80 1.06 2.94 11.69
C LEU A 80 2.33 2.73 10.87
N GLY A 81 2.41 1.64 10.10
CA GLY A 81 3.52 1.40 9.16
C GLY A 81 3.63 2.50 8.10
N SER A 82 2.52 2.88 7.49
CA SER A 82 2.48 3.98 6.52
C SER A 82 2.82 5.32 7.16
N TYR A 83 2.46 5.54 8.41
CA TYR A 83 2.82 6.75 9.15
C TYR A 83 4.32 6.82 9.42
N PHE A 84 4.94 5.72 9.89
CA PHE A 84 6.41 5.65 10.02
C PHE A 84 7.13 5.93 8.69
N PHE A 85 6.65 5.33 7.61
CA PHE A 85 7.22 5.53 6.28
C PHE A 85 7.16 7.00 5.84
N ARG A 86 6.01 7.68 6.02
CA ARG A 86 5.87 9.13 5.72
C ARG A 86 6.84 10.00 6.52
N LEU A 87 7.24 9.55 7.70
CA LEU A 87 8.24 10.23 8.53
C LEU A 87 9.69 9.83 8.22
N GLY A 88 9.91 9.04 7.17
CA GLY A 88 11.23 8.57 6.76
C GLY A 88 11.84 7.49 7.67
N LEU A 89 11.01 6.78 8.45
CA LEU A 89 11.43 5.65 9.28
C LEU A 89 11.08 4.34 8.59
N SER A 90 12.08 3.47 8.42
CA SER A 90 11.86 2.12 7.92
C SER A 90 11.23 1.24 9.01
N CYS A 91 10.14 0.59 8.71
CA CYS A 91 9.51 -0.37 9.60
C CYS A 91 9.10 -1.64 8.84
N HIS A 92 8.92 -2.72 9.59
CA HIS A 92 8.39 -3.98 9.08
C HIS A 92 6.94 -4.13 9.55
N VAL A 93 6.01 -4.19 8.58
CA VAL A 93 4.60 -4.44 8.88
C VAL A 93 4.43 -5.93 9.08
N MET A 94 4.22 -6.34 10.33
CA MET A 94 3.93 -7.72 10.71
C MET A 94 2.45 -7.99 10.46
N GLN A 95 2.13 -9.03 9.73
CA GLN A 95 0.74 -9.44 9.57
C GLN A 95 0.34 -10.28 10.79
N GLN A 96 -0.76 -9.93 11.46
CA GLN A 96 -1.42 -10.85 12.38
C GLN A 96 -2.11 -11.92 11.51
N HIS A 97 -1.62 -13.13 11.55
CA HIS A 97 -2.25 -14.24 10.86
C HIS A 97 -3.52 -14.65 11.61
N SER A 98 -4.67 -14.33 11.04
CA SER A 98 -5.83 -15.19 11.26
C SER A 98 -5.49 -16.59 10.70
N PRO A 99 -5.73 -17.69 11.42
CA PRO A 99 -5.26 -19.02 11.01
C PRO A 99 -5.79 -19.52 9.66
N GLU A 100 -6.73 -18.80 9.05
CA GLU A 100 -7.35 -19.15 7.77
C GLU A 100 -6.81 -18.39 6.55
N TYR A 101 -6.03 -17.31 6.78
CA TYR A 101 -5.33 -16.60 5.69
C TYR A 101 -3.97 -17.28 5.47
N ARG A 102 -3.92 -18.33 4.67
CA ARG A 102 -2.64 -18.77 4.10
C ARG A 102 -2.16 -17.63 3.20
N GLU A 103 -1.02 -17.03 3.58
CA GLU A 103 -0.26 -16.16 2.70
C GLU A 103 -0.14 -16.83 1.33
N THR A 104 -0.74 -16.26 0.31
CA THR A 104 -0.23 -16.51 -1.02
C THR A 104 1.01 -15.61 -1.14
N LYS A 105 2.14 -16.26 -1.03
CA LYS A 105 3.46 -15.70 -1.19
C LYS A 105 3.51 -14.86 -2.46
N LYS A 106 4.09 -13.65 -2.41
CA LYS A 106 4.30 -12.89 -3.65
C LYS A 106 5.25 -13.68 -4.54
N ILE A 107 4.72 -14.30 -5.57
CA ILE A 107 5.52 -15.08 -6.51
C ILE A 107 6.42 -14.15 -7.31
N LYS A 108 7.72 -14.43 -7.26
CA LYS A 108 8.76 -13.67 -7.97
C LYS A 108 9.35 -14.47 -9.11
N ALA A 109 9.31 -15.79 -8.99
CA ALA A 109 9.89 -16.70 -9.98
C ALA A 109 9.06 -17.97 -10.15
N ILE A 110 8.99 -18.45 -11.38
CA ILE A 110 8.43 -19.75 -11.75
C ILE A 110 9.52 -20.54 -12.46
N ALA A 111 9.74 -21.77 -12.03
CA ALA A 111 10.69 -22.67 -12.67
C ALA A 111 9.95 -23.88 -13.24
N LEU A 112 10.12 -24.11 -14.54
CA LEU A 112 9.55 -25.26 -15.27
C LEU A 112 10.66 -26.24 -15.58
N GLY A 113 10.56 -27.45 -15.06
CA GLY A 113 11.48 -28.56 -15.34
C GLY A 113 10.78 -29.66 -16.11
N GLY A 114 11.39 -30.16 -17.18
CA GLY A 114 10.79 -31.23 -17.98
C GLY A 114 11.77 -31.90 -18.94
N SER A 115 11.32 -32.98 -19.56
CA SER A 115 12.11 -33.75 -20.54
C SER A 115 11.22 -34.17 -21.71
N ALA A 116 11.21 -35.45 -22.08
CA ALA A 116 10.40 -35.97 -23.19
C ALA A 116 8.91 -35.66 -23.00
N GLY A 117 8.26 -35.07 -23.98
CA GLY A 117 6.85 -34.70 -24.00
C GLY A 117 6.50 -33.41 -23.25
N SER A 118 7.48 -32.65 -22.70
CA SER A 118 7.21 -31.42 -21.97
C SER A 118 7.11 -30.16 -22.84
N LEU A 119 7.58 -30.18 -24.10
CA LEU A 119 7.66 -28.99 -24.96
C LEU A 119 6.30 -28.32 -25.17
N ASP A 120 5.31 -29.07 -25.66
CA ASP A 120 3.98 -28.55 -25.95
C ASP A 120 3.28 -28.05 -24.65
N LYS A 121 3.59 -28.69 -23.53
CA LYS A 121 3.05 -28.34 -22.22
C LYS A 121 3.65 -27.04 -21.71
N ILE A 122 4.96 -26.84 -21.88
CA ILE A 122 5.63 -25.55 -21.60
C ILE A 122 4.98 -24.44 -22.44
N MET A 123 4.77 -24.69 -23.75
CA MET A 123 4.13 -23.73 -24.64
C MET A 123 2.71 -23.36 -24.18
N LEU A 124 1.90 -24.35 -23.78
CA LEU A 124 0.55 -24.12 -23.26
C LEU A 124 0.52 -23.33 -21.94
N ILE A 125 1.43 -23.64 -21.03
CA ILE A 125 1.59 -22.90 -19.77
C ILE A 125 1.96 -21.44 -20.07
N MET A 126 2.99 -21.24 -20.87
CA MET A 126 3.51 -19.92 -21.19
C MET A 126 2.54 -19.05 -22.01
N ALA A 127 1.71 -19.65 -22.86
CA ALA A 127 0.69 -18.93 -23.63
C ALA A 127 -0.42 -18.34 -22.73
N LYS A 128 -0.70 -18.97 -21.59
CA LYS A 128 -1.73 -18.52 -20.63
C LYS A 128 -1.16 -17.72 -19.45
N LEU A 129 0.14 -17.82 -19.20
CA LEU A 129 0.78 -17.11 -18.11
C LEU A 129 0.93 -15.63 -18.45
N PRO A 130 0.38 -14.69 -17.67
CA PRO A 130 0.55 -13.26 -17.92
C PRO A 130 1.97 -12.80 -17.59
N PRO A 131 2.61 -11.93 -18.42
CA PRO A 131 3.94 -11.41 -18.16
C PRO A 131 3.90 -10.27 -17.15
N ARG A 132 3.69 -10.58 -15.87
CA ARG A 132 3.62 -9.58 -14.79
C ARG A 132 4.49 -9.96 -13.59
N ASP A 133 5.47 -9.10 -13.32
CA ASP A 133 6.33 -9.11 -12.12
C ASP A 133 7.01 -10.45 -11.76
N VAL A 134 7.01 -11.41 -12.66
CA VAL A 134 7.66 -12.72 -12.48
C VAL A 134 8.79 -12.94 -13.48
N SER A 135 9.81 -13.69 -13.06
CA SER A 135 10.84 -14.24 -13.93
C SER A 135 10.56 -15.72 -14.14
N VAL A 136 10.65 -16.21 -15.38
CA VAL A 136 10.41 -17.63 -15.66
C VAL A 136 11.71 -18.31 -16.07
N PHE A 137 11.98 -19.47 -15.45
CA PHE A 137 13.15 -20.27 -15.72
C PHE A 137 12.71 -21.62 -16.30
N ILE A 138 13.26 -22.00 -17.45
CA ILE A 138 12.90 -23.25 -18.14
C ILE A 138 14.13 -24.12 -18.22
N VAL A 139 14.01 -25.33 -17.70
CA VAL A 139 15.02 -26.39 -17.83
C VAL A 139 14.39 -27.56 -18.55
N GLN A 140 14.72 -27.68 -19.82
CA GLN A 140 14.30 -28.81 -20.66
C GLN A 140 15.52 -29.65 -21.04
N HIS A 141 15.44 -30.96 -20.87
CA HIS A 141 16.49 -31.85 -21.32
C HIS A 141 16.51 -31.91 -22.86
N ILE A 142 17.56 -31.35 -23.43
CA ILE A 142 17.81 -31.30 -24.86
C ILE A 142 19.21 -31.86 -25.14
N LEU A 143 19.37 -32.59 -26.22
CA LEU A 143 20.68 -33.10 -26.63
C LEU A 143 21.58 -31.93 -27.06
N GLU A 144 22.86 -31.98 -26.66
CA GLU A 144 23.86 -30.92 -26.93
C GLU A 144 23.99 -30.50 -28.39
N LYS A 145 23.67 -31.39 -29.32
CA LYS A 145 23.83 -31.17 -30.76
C LYS A 145 22.53 -30.73 -31.45
N GLU A 146 21.42 -30.67 -30.76
CA GLU A 146 20.15 -30.26 -31.34
C GLU A 146 19.91 -28.75 -31.18
N PRO A 147 19.44 -28.07 -32.22
CA PRO A 147 19.09 -26.65 -32.09
C PRO A 147 17.88 -26.48 -31.18
N ASN A 148 17.98 -25.51 -30.27
CA ASN A 148 16.87 -25.17 -29.37
C ASN A 148 16.03 -24.03 -29.92
N TYR A 149 14.90 -24.35 -30.52
CA TYR A 149 13.95 -23.38 -31.09
C TYR A 149 12.92 -22.87 -30.08
N LEU A 150 12.96 -23.37 -28.83
CA LEU A 150 11.98 -23.00 -27.80
C LEU A 150 11.92 -21.48 -27.56
N GLY A 151 13.08 -20.80 -27.57
CA GLY A 151 13.15 -19.35 -27.39
C GLY A 151 12.38 -18.59 -28.47
N GLU A 152 12.59 -18.91 -29.73
CA GLU A 152 11.90 -18.28 -30.88
C GLU A 152 10.38 -18.53 -30.84
N LEU A 153 9.97 -19.74 -30.45
CA LEU A 153 8.57 -20.10 -30.33
C LEU A 153 7.88 -19.31 -29.22
N LEU A 154 8.53 -19.17 -28.06
CA LEU A 154 8.00 -18.42 -26.93
C LEU A 154 7.89 -16.92 -27.23
N GLU A 155 8.87 -16.31 -27.89
CA GLU A 155 8.79 -14.89 -28.29
C GLU A 155 7.63 -14.59 -29.22
N ARG A 156 7.28 -15.54 -30.09
CA ARG A 156 6.18 -15.38 -31.08
C ARG A 156 4.80 -15.61 -30.47
N SER A 157 4.71 -16.43 -29.43
CA SER A 157 3.42 -16.94 -28.90
C SER A 157 3.05 -16.43 -27.53
N THR A 158 3.94 -15.68 -26.85
CA THR A 158 3.71 -15.22 -25.49
C THR A 158 4.04 -13.73 -25.34
N GLY A 159 3.56 -13.10 -24.26
CA GLY A 159 3.91 -11.71 -23.91
C GLY A 159 5.25 -11.55 -23.20
N PHE A 160 5.97 -12.64 -22.94
CA PHE A 160 7.28 -12.60 -22.28
C PHE A 160 8.41 -12.29 -23.26
N LYS A 161 9.42 -11.60 -22.77
CA LYS A 161 10.68 -11.42 -23.49
C LYS A 161 11.61 -12.58 -23.17
N VAL A 162 12.10 -13.29 -24.19
CA VAL A 162 13.15 -14.29 -23.99
C VAL A 162 14.49 -13.58 -23.85
N ALA A 163 15.11 -13.70 -22.70
CA ALA A 163 16.38 -13.06 -22.40
C ALA A 163 17.56 -13.99 -22.75
N PRO A 164 18.69 -13.43 -23.21
CA PRO A 164 19.91 -14.22 -23.40
C PRO A 164 20.34 -14.89 -22.09
N THR A 165 20.55 -16.20 -22.12
CA THR A 165 21.05 -16.97 -20.98
C THR A 165 22.56 -17.12 -21.09
N ALA A 166 23.27 -16.17 -20.48
CA ALA A 166 24.74 -16.10 -20.47
C ALA A 166 25.26 -15.78 -19.05
N ASN A 167 26.54 -16.10 -18.81
CA ASN A 167 27.17 -15.76 -17.55
C ASN A 167 27.08 -14.28 -17.20
N ASN A 168 26.74 -13.95 -15.94
CA ASN A 168 26.54 -12.61 -15.41
C ASN A 168 25.34 -11.83 -15.99
N THR A 169 24.46 -12.47 -16.75
CA THR A 169 23.18 -11.84 -17.17
C THR A 169 22.36 -11.48 -15.95
N LEU A 170 22.00 -10.19 -15.81
CA LEU A 170 21.14 -9.72 -14.74
C LEU A 170 19.70 -10.18 -15.00
N ILE A 171 19.07 -10.79 -14.00
CA ILE A 171 17.70 -11.25 -14.09
C ILE A 171 16.74 -10.07 -14.00
N LYS A 172 15.76 -10.03 -14.90
CA LYS A 172 14.70 -9.02 -14.96
C LYS A 172 13.34 -9.71 -14.91
N THR A 173 12.37 -9.06 -14.29
CA THR A 173 10.96 -9.49 -14.36
C THR A 173 10.45 -9.47 -15.80
N ASN A 174 9.38 -10.21 -16.06
CA ASN A 174 8.75 -10.36 -17.39
C ASN A 174 9.68 -10.95 -18.46
N CYS A 175 10.69 -11.68 -18.01
CA CYS A 175 11.64 -12.37 -18.90
C CYS A 175 11.63 -13.87 -18.68
N VAL A 176 11.87 -14.62 -19.75
CA VAL A 176 12.10 -16.06 -19.74
C VAL A 176 13.58 -16.34 -19.93
N TYR A 177 14.11 -17.23 -19.11
CA TYR A 177 15.48 -17.72 -19.16
C TYR A 177 15.45 -19.21 -19.41
N ILE A 178 16.03 -19.65 -20.52
CA ILE A 178 16.04 -21.05 -20.93
C ILE A 178 17.44 -21.61 -20.73
N ALA A 179 17.56 -22.70 -20.01
CA ALA A 179 18.85 -23.36 -19.80
C ALA A 179 19.45 -23.81 -21.15
N PRO A 180 20.66 -23.35 -21.51
CA PRO A 180 21.27 -23.71 -22.78
C PRO A 180 21.75 -25.17 -22.78
N PRO A 181 21.68 -25.86 -23.91
CA PRO A 181 22.23 -27.22 -24.04
C PRO A 181 23.69 -27.30 -23.62
N GLY A 182 24.06 -28.38 -22.95
CA GLY A 182 25.43 -28.59 -22.49
C GLY A 182 25.92 -27.76 -21.32
N HIS A 183 25.05 -26.97 -20.67
CA HIS A 183 25.39 -26.18 -19.50
C HIS A 183 24.34 -26.34 -18.41
N HIS A 184 24.79 -26.38 -17.16
CA HIS A 184 23.90 -26.16 -16.01
C HIS A 184 23.63 -24.67 -15.86
N MET A 185 22.36 -24.29 -15.64
CA MET A 185 21.96 -22.94 -15.35
C MET A 185 21.72 -22.80 -13.84
N MET A 186 22.37 -21.81 -13.23
CA MET A 186 22.19 -21.45 -11.82
C MET A 186 21.87 -19.96 -11.71
N VAL A 187 21.30 -19.58 -10.59
CA VAL A 187 21.05 -18.19 -10.23
C VAL A 187 21.77 -17.86 -8.93
N GLU A 188 22.52 -16.77 -8.95
CA GLU A 188 23.25 -16.29 -7.78
C GLU A 188 23.27 -14.76 -7.77
N LYS A 189 22.78 -14.16 -6.67
CA LYS A 189 22.76 -12.69 -6.47
C LYS A 189 22.11 -11.93 -7.62
N GLY A 190 20.95 -12.41 -8.08
CA GLY A 190 20.18 -11.81 -9.18
C GLY A 190 20.81 -11.97 -10.56
N LYS A 191 21.78 -12.87 -10.73
CA LYS A 191 22.48 -13.10 -12.01
C LYS A 191 22.50 -14.56 -12.39
N ILE A 192 22.49 -14.82 -13.70
CA ILE A 192 22.68 -16.17 -14.24
C ILE A 192 24.16 -16.58 -14.18
N ARG A 193 24.37 -17.82 -13.79
CA ARG A 193 25.64 -18.53 -13.84
C ARG A 193 25.48 -19.79 -14.67
N LEU A 194 26.38 -20.01 -15.60
CA LEU A 194 26.44 -21.23 -16.41
C LEU A 194 27.66 -22.04 -16.00
N SER A 195 27.48 -23.37 -15.89
CA SER A 195 28.55 -24.30 -15.58
C SER A 195 28.57 -25.47 -16.58
N THR A 196 29.78 -25.93 -16.92
CA THR A 196 30.00 -27.12 -17.74
C THR A 196 30.43 -28.33 -16.89
N GLU A 197 30.18 -28.29 -15.59
CA GLU A 197 30.45 -29.39 -14.68
C GLU A 197 29.79 -30.70 -15.10
N ALA A 198 30.18 -31.79 -14.43
CA ALA A 198 29.69 -33.11 -14.76
C ALA A 198 28.16 -33.19 -14.79
N ARG A 199 27.61 -34.05 -15.66
CA ARG A 199 26.17 -34.31 -15.73
C ARG A 199 25.66 -34.83 -14.38
N ILE A 200 24.53 -34.27 -13.93
CA ILE A 200 23.83 -34.74 -12.75
C ILE A 200 22.63 -35.55 -13.23
N ASN A 201 22.45 -36.74 -12.71
CA ASN A 201 21.43 -37.69 -13.13
C ASN A 201 21.37 -37.83 -14.69
N PHE A 202 22.56 -37.92 -15.30
CA PHE A 202 22.77 -38.01 -16.75
C PHE A 202 22.31 -36.76 -17.56
N ALA A 203 21.82 -35.71 -16.92
CA ALA A 203 21.34 -34.50 -17.55
C ALA A 203 22.32 -33.31 -17.46
N ARG A 204 22.42 -32.54 -18.54
CA ARG A 204 23.02 -31.20 -18.59
C ARG A 204 22.42 -30.42 -19.76
N PRO A 205 21.48 -29.45 -19.47
CA PRO A 205 21.15 -28.89 -18.17
C PRO A 205 20.49 -29.87 -17.20
N SER A 206 20.67 -29.68 -15.89
CA SER A 206 20.00 -30.43 -14.84
C SER A 206 18.91 -29.58 -14.17
N ILE A 207 17.74 -30.15 -14.01
CA ILE A 207 16.61 -29.55 -13.27
C ILE A 207 17.01 -29.35 -11.81
N GLN A 208 17.67 -30.34 -11.21
CA GLN A 208 18.11 -30.28 -9.81
C GLN A 208 18.97 -29.03 -9.52
N VAL A 209 20.03 -28.82 -10.31
CA VAL A 209 20.96 -27.70 -10.13
C VAL A 209 20.24 -26.35 -10.20
N THR A 210 19.35 -26.20 -11.18
CA THR A 210 18.59 -24.95 -11.34
C THR A 210 17.61 -24.74 -10.20
N PHE A 211 16.84 -25.76 -9.82
CA PHE A 211 15.86 -25.67 -8.73
C PHE A 211 16.51 -25.36 -7.39
N GLU A 212 17.64 -26.01 -7.07
CA GLU A 212 18.40 -25.74 -5.84
C GLU A 212 18.92 -24.30 -5.79
N SER A 213 19.48 -23.78 -6.88
CA SER A 213 19.95 -22.40 -6.95
C SER A 213 18.82 -21.37 -6.83
N LEU A 214 17.67 -21.64 -7.45
CA LEU A 214 16.48 -20.80 -7.36
C LEU A 214 15.85 -20.83 -5.96
N ALA A 215 15.90 -21.97 -5.26
CA ALA A 215 15.44 -22.09 -3.87
C ALA A 215 16.20 -21.11 -2.96
N HIS A 216 17.53 -21.04 -3.09
CA HIS A 216 18.34 -20.09 -2.33
C HIS A 216 18.03 -18.63 -2.65
N GLU A 217 17.78 -18.29 -3.93
CA GLU A 217 17.59 -16.91 -4.39
C GLU A 217 16.19 -16.38 -4.10
N TYR A 218 15.15 -17.17 -4.37
CA TYR A 218 13.76 -16.72 -4.33
C TYR A 218 12.97 -17.23 -3.12
N ARG A 219 13.48 -18.26 -2.46
CA ARG A 219 12.88 -18.84 -1.25
C ARG A 219 11.39 -19.14 -1.43
N ASP A 220 10.56 -18.58 -0.56
CA ASP A 220 9.11 -18.71 -0.58
C ASP A 220 8.41 -17.99 -1.75
N GLY A 221 9.08 -17.09 -2.44
CA GLY A 221 8.62 -16.46 -3.69
C GLY A 221 8.81 -17.33 -4.94
N LEU A 222 9.22 -18.59 -4.81
CA LEU A 222 9.45 -19.53 -5.91
C LEU A 222 8.31 -20.54 -6.05
N ILE A 223 7.87 -20.76 -7.29
CA ILE A 223 7.08 -21.93 -7.68
C ILE A 223 7.93 -22.79 -8.59
N THR A 224 8.03 -24.08 -8.28
CA THR A 224 8.64 -25.08 -9.16
C THR A 224 7.58 -26.02 -9.72
N VAL A 225 7.63 -26.28 -11.01
CA VAL A 225 6.73 -27.18 -11.72
C VAL A 225 7.57 -28.28 -12.38
N MET A 226 7.30 -29.51 -12.03
CA MET A 226 7.85 -30.68 -12.73
C MET A 226 6.86 -31.18 -13.75
N LEU A 227 7.25 -31.19 -15.00
CA LEU A 227 6.48 -31.71 -16.13
C LEU A 227 6.97 -33.10 -16.52
N CYS A 228 6.29 -33.71 -17.47
CA CYS A 228 6.64 -35.05 -17.95
C CYS A 228 8.10 -35.18 -18.42
N GLY A 229 8.61 -36.39 -18.37
CA GLY A 229 9.95 -36.78 -18.76
C GLY A 229 10.38 -38.12 -18.17
N TYR A 230 11.47 -38.65 -18.69
CA TYR A 230 12.11 -39.87 -18.17
C TYR A 230 13.16 -39.53 -17.10
N GLY A 231 13.38 -40.45 -16.15
CA GLY A 231 14.43 -40.36 -15.16
C GLY A 231 13.98 -39.82 -13.82
N ASP A 232 14.92 -39.26 -13.06
CA ASP A 232 14.72 -38.79 -11.68
C ASP A 232 15.40 -37.44 -11.37
N ASP A 233 15.82 -36.70 -12.41
CA ASP A 233 16.47 -35.40 -12.23
C ASP A 233 15.55 -34.39 -11.55
N GLY A 234 16.05 -33.69 -10.56
CA GLY A 234 15.31 -32.70 -9.77
C GLY A 234 14.77 -33.24 -8.44
N ASN A 235 14.67 -34.55 -8.23
CA ASN A 235 14.05 -35.12 -7.02
C ASN A 235 14.74 -34.69 -5.72
N LYS A 236 16.05 -34.59 -5.70
CA LYS A 236 16.84 -34.18 -4.53
C LYS A 236 16.64 -32.71 -4.17
N ALA A 237 16.25 -31.87 -5.13
CA ALA A 237 16.01 -30.45 -4.89
C ALA A 237 14.77 -30.21 -4.01
N PHE A 238 13.78 -31.13 -3.99
CA PHE A 238 12.54 -30.90 -3.25
C PHE A 238 12.73 -30.75 -1.73
N GLY A 239 13.71 -31.40 -1.14
CA GLY A 239 14.07 -31.20 0.26
C GLY A 239 14.45 -29.74 0.55
N LEU A 240 15.36 -29.20 -0.25
CA LEU A 240 15.83 -27.82 -0.14
C LEU A 240 14.71 -26.81 -0.49
N LEU A 241 13.92 -27.08 -1.53
CA LEU A 241 12.76 -26.26 -1.89
C LEU A 241 11.79 -26.13 -0.72
N LYS A 242 11.51 -27.20 -0.01
CA LYS A 242 10.63 -27.17 1.18
C LYS A 242 11.25 -26.42 2.35
N GLU A 243 12.55 -26.60 2.59
CA GLU A 243 13.28 -25.86 3.62
C GLU A 243 13.20 -24.35 3.42
N PHE A 244 13.33 -23.88 2.18
CA PHE A 244 13.18 -22.46 1.84
C PHE A 244 11.74 -22.02 1.61
N GLY A 245 10.77 -22.91 1.77
CA GLY A 245 9.37 -22.60 1.70
C GLY A 245 8.81 -22.40 0.26
N ALA A 246 9.52 -22.83 -0.78
CA ALA A 246 9.03 -22.80 -2.15
C ALA A 246 7.79 -23.69 -2.36
N THR A 247 6.94 -23.30 -3.31
CA THR A 247 5.80 -24.12 -3.71
C THR A 247 6.21 -25.11 -4.77
N THR A 248 5.90 -26.40 -4.53
CA THR A 248 6.29 -27.50 -5.40
C THR A 248 5.07 -28.12 -6.08
N ILE A 249 5.06 -28.16 -7.39
CA ILE A 249 3.95 -28.64 -8.20
C ILE A 249 4.44 -29.70 -9.18
N ILE A 250 3.61 -30.72 -9.44
CA ILE A 250 3.82 -31.64 -10.55
C ILE A 250 2.61 -31.66 -11.47
N GLU A 251 2.84 -31.95 -12.74
CA GLU A 251 1.80 -32.39 -13.66
C GLU A 251 1.27 -33.76 -13.24
N ASP A 252 -0.03 -34.03 -13.46
CA ASP A 252 -0.59 -35.34 -13.16
C ASP A 252 0.08 -36.41 -14.03
N PRO A 253 0.67 -37.46 -13.43
CA PRO A 253 1.30 -38.54 -14.18
C PRO A 253 0.37 -39.23 -15.19
N GLU A 254 -0.94 -39.15 -15.01
CA GLU A 254 -1.90 -39.73 -15.95
C GLU A 254 -1.99 -38.97 -17.28
N ASP A 255 -1.61 -37.69 -17.28
CA ASP A 255 -1.51 -36.83 -18.48
C ASP A 255 -0.16 -36.94 -19.19
N CYS A 256 0.74 -37.81 -18.71
CA CYS A 256 2.11 -37.93 -19.19
C CYS A 256 2.35 -39.24 -19.96
N ASP A 257 2.84 -39.13 -21.21
CA ASP A 257 3.39 -40.29 -21.92
C ASP A 257 4.70 -40.76 -21.28
N ALA A 258 5.58 -39.82 -20.93
CA ALA A 258 6.82 -40.05 -20.18
C ALA A 258 6.67 -39.59 -18.74
N ARG A 259 6.27 -40.50 -17.85
CA ARG A 259 5.82 -40.13 -16.48
C ARG A 259 6.85 -40.31 -15.36
N ASP A 260 8.06 -40.79 -15.68
CA ASP A 260 9.03 -41.14 -14.62
C ASP A 260 9.41 -39.94 -13.76
N LEU A 261 9.68 -38.76 -14.36
CA LEU A 261 10.05 -37.55 -13.62
C LEU A 261 8.98 -37.18 -12.58
N VAL A 262 7.72 -37.09 -13.02
CA VAL A 262 6.61 -36.68 -12.15
C VAL A 262 6.25 -37.75 -11.11
N LEU A 263 6.34 -39.04 -11.47
CA LEU A 263 6.11 -40.14 -10.51
C LEU A 263 7.19 -40.19 -9.45
N ASN A 264 8.46 -40.02 -9.84
CA ASN A 264 9.57 -40.04 -8.90
C ASN A 264 9.54 -38.80 -8.00
N ALA A 265 9.18 -37.62 -8.52
CA ALA A 265 8.93 -36.44 -7.74
C ALA A 265 7.80 -36.66 -6.71
N TRP A 266 6.67 -37.24 -7.13
CA TRP A 266 5.54 -37.56 -6.25
C TRP A 266 5.92 -38.50 -5.09
N LYS A 267 6.72 -39.53 -5.37
CA LYS A 267 7.20 -40.49 -4.37
C LYS A 267 8.07 -39.87 -3.27
N THR A 268 8.61 -38.66 -3.47
CA THR A 268 9.37 -37.95 -2.42
C THR A 268 8.48 -37.54 -1.24
N GLY A 269 7.16 -37.43 -1.42
CA GLY A 269 6.22 -36.92 -0.42
C GLY A 269 6.36 -35.42 -0.14
N LEU A 270 7.14 -34.68 -0.96
CA LEU A 270 7.47 -33.25 -0.76
C LEU A 270 6.79 -32.33 -1.78
N ILE A 271 5.77 -32.83 -2.48
CA ILE A 271 5.01 -32.08 -3.48
C ILE A 271 3.75 -31.50 -2.85
N ASP A 272 3.53 -30.21 -3.03
CA ASP A 272 2.36 -29.49 -2.51
C ASP A 272 1.11 -29.78 -3.35
N TYR A 273 1.24 -29.77 -4.68
CA TYR A 273 0.12 -29.89 -5.59
C TYR A 273 0.42 -30.82 -6.76
N LYS A 274 -0.61 -31.56 -7.15
CA LYS A 274 -0.63 -32.38 -8.38
C LYS A 274 -1.84 -31.94 -9.21
N PHE A 275 -1.61 -31.48 -10.43
CA PHE A 275 -2.66 -30.96 -11.30
C PHE A 275 -2.62 -31.56 -12.70
N PRO A 276 -3.78 -31.86 -13.31
CA PRO A 276 -3.90 -31.97 -14.75
C PRO A 276 -3.46 -30.66 -15.43
N LEU A 277 -2.92 -30.76 -16.65
CA LEU A 277 -2.34 -29.62 -17.37
C LEU A 277 -3.30 -28.41 -17.49
N PRO A 278 -4.61 -28.53 -17.77
CA PRO A 278 -5.53 -27.41 -17.83
C PRO A 278 -5.70 -26.69 -16.47
N GLU A 279 -5.71 -27.46 -15.38
CA GLU A 279 -5.80 -26.91 -14.01
C GLU A 279 -4.49 -26.26 -13.59
N LEU A 280 -3.35 -26.89 -13.92
CA LEU A 280 -2.01 -26.32 -13.69
C LEU A 280 -1.86 -24.96 -14.35
N THR A 281 -2.23 -24.84 -15.63
CA THR A 281 -2.16 -23.58 -16.37
C THR A 281 -3.05 -22.51 -15.78
N SER A 282 -4.26 -22.86 -15.38
CA SER A 282 -5.21 -21.95 -14.74
C SER A 282 -4.74 -21.52 -13.35
N TYR A 283 -4.13 -22.43 -12.59
CA TYR A 283 -3.57 -22.15 -11.27
C TYR A 283 -2.41 -21.16 -11.35
N LEU A 284 -1.44 -21.39 -12.27
CA LEU A 284 -0.28 -20.52 -12.45
C LEU A 284 -0.69 -19.11 -12.93
N ALA A 285 -1.59 -19.02 -13.92
CA ALA A 285 -2.10 -17.74 -14.40
C ALA A 285 -2.77 -16.93 -13.27
N ARG A 286 -3.59 -17.57 -12.48
CA ARG A 286 -4.33 -16.96 -11.35
C ARG A 286 -3.43 -16.48 -10.21
N ILE A 287 -2.30 -17.16 -9.97
CA ILE A 287 -1.33 -16.75 -8.94
C ILE A 287 -0.53 -15.53 -9.40
N VAL A 288 -0.20 -15.45 -10.67
CA VAL A 288 0.58 -14.34 -11.23
C VAL A 288 -0.30 -13.11 -11.48
N GLU A 289 -1.50 -13.32 -11.95
CA GLU A 289 -2.51 -12.28 -12.15
C GLU A 289 -3.83 -12.74 -11.52
N PRO A 290 -4.06 -12.41 -10.25
CA PRO A 290 -5.38 -12.62 -9.68
C PRO A 290 -6.38 -11.83 -10.52
N GLU A 291 -7.38 -12.53 -11.08
CA GLU A 291 -8.49 -11.90 -11.78
C GLU A 291 -9.05 -10.82 -10.86
N THR A 292 -9.16 -9.58 -11.37
CA THR A 292 -9.92 -8.56 -10.67
C THR A 292 -11.33 -9.10 -10.53
N PRO A 293 -11.84 -9.30 -9.31
CA PRO A 293 -13.14 -9.92 -9.13
C PRO A 293 -14.17 -9.06 -9.86
N ASN A 294 -14.94 -9.68 -10.74
CA ASN A 294 -16.11 -9.04 -11.33
C ASN A 294 -17.14 -8.89 -10.21
N ILE A 295 -17.19 -7.69 -9.61
CA ILE A 295 -18.13 -7.36 -8.56
C ILE A 295 -19.34 -6.74 -9.23
N ASP A 296 -20.42 -7.47 -9.21
CA ASP A 296 -21.71 -7.00 -9.71
C ASP A 296 -22.25 -5.88 -8.82
N GLU A 297 -22.98 -4.95 -9.41
CA GLU A 297 -23.52 -3.77 -8.71
C GLU A 297 -24.51 -4.14 -7.59
N ALA A 298 -25.26 -5.24 -7.74
CA ALA A 298 -26.19 -5.71 -6.73
C ALA A 298 -25.43 -6.29 -5.52
N ASP A 299 -24.35 -7.05 -5.77
CA ASP A 299 -23.47 -7.58 -4.73
C ASP A 299 -22.77 -6.44 -3.98
N LEU A 300 -22.30 -5.42 -4.69
CA LEU A 300 -21.68 -4.26 -4.08
C LEU A 300 -22.64 -3.47 -3.19
N LYS A 301 -23.89 -3.25 -3.65
CA LYS A 301 -24.92 -2.60 -2.84
C LYS A 301 -25.27 -3.39 -1.57
N ARG A 302 -25.39 -4.70 -1.68
CA ARG A 302 -25.61 -5.60 -0.52
C ARG A 302 -24.47 -5.47 0.46
N PHE A 303 -23.21 -5.54 -0.02
CA PHE A 303 -22.02 -5.42 0.80
C PHE A 303 -21.96 -4.08 1.54
N PHE A 304 -22.25 -2.97 0.88
CA PHE A 304 -22.28 -1.65 1.51
C PHE A 304 -23.38 -1.51 2.58
N ASN A 305 -24.54 -2.13 2.37
CA ASN A 305 -25.58 -2.20 3.41
C ASN A 305 -25.06 -2.97 4.63
N ASN A 306 -24.42 -4.12 4.42
CA ASN A 306 -23.87 -4.95 5.50
C ASN A 306 -22.75 -4.20 6.26
N LEU A 307 -21.88 -3.46 5.57
CA LEU A 307 -20.87 -2.62 6.20
C LEU A 307 -21.47 -1.49 7.05
N ASN A 308 -22.52 -0.83 6.53
CA ASN A 308 -23.22 0.20 7.28
C ASN A 308 -23.89 -0.37 8.54
N ASP A 309 -24.56 -1.49 8.41
CA ASP A 309 -25.30 -2.11 9.52
C ASP A 309 -24.35 -2.66 10.60
N HIS A 310 -23.17 -3.16 10.19
CA HIS A 310 -22.22 -3.81 11.10
C HIS A 310 -21.23 -2.81 11.73
N TYR A 311 -20.68 -1.88 10.92
CA TYR A 311 -19.63 -0.95 11.34
C TYR A 311 -20.07 0.50 11.42
N GLY A 312 -21.27 0.85 10.93
CA GLY A 312 -21.78 2.22 10.92
C GLY A 312 -21.15 3.13 9.84
N TYR A 313 -20.43 2.56 8.88
CA TYR A 313 -19.82 3.32 7.79
C TYR A 313 -20.63 3.15 6.50
N ASP A 314 -21.20 4.25 6.01
CA ASP A 314 -22.10 4.25 4.85
C ASP A 314 -21.34 4.53 3.54
N TYR A 315 -21.16 3.50 2.73
CA TYR A 315 -20.56 3.58 1.40
C TYR A 315 -21.57 3.50 0.25
N ARG A 316 -22.87 3.50 0.51
CA ARG A 316 -23.94 3.26 -0.48
C ARG A 316 -23.96 4.27 -1.62
N HIS A 317 -23.46 5.48 -1.37
CA HIS A 317 -23.40 6.58 -2.32
C HIS A 317 -21.98 6.90 -2.80
N TYR A 318 -21.05 5.99 -2.58
CA TYR A 318 -19.72 6.10 -3.16
C TYR A 318 -19.75 5.74 -4.64
N ASN A 319 -18.85 6.36 -5.42
CA ASN A 319 -18.69 6.04 -6.84
C ASN A 319 -18.32 4.55 -7.00
N VAL A 320 -19.21 3.81 -7.69
CA VAL A 320 -19.12 2.35 -7.86
C VAL A 320 -17.77 1.92 -8.45
N GLN A 321 -17.30 2.59 -9.52
CA GLN A 321 -16.04 2.23 -10.17
C GLN A 321 -14.84 2.43 -9.24
N SER A 322 -14.85 3.53 -8.47
CA SER A 322 -13.79 3.81 -7.49
C SER A 322 -13.78 2.78 -6.37
N ALA A 323 -14.94 2.45 -5.82
CA ALA A 323 -15.10 1.48 -4.76
C ALA A 323 -14.69 0.07 -5.20
N THR A 324 -15.17 -0.40 -6.37
CA THR A 324 -14.83 -1.71 -6.92
C THR A 324 -13.32 -1.89 -7.09
N ARG A 325 -12.64 -0.89 -7.65
CA ARG A 325 -11.17 -0.94 -7.83
C ARG A 325 -10.42 -1.05 -6.50
N ARG A 326 -10.90 -0.39 -5.44
CA ARG A 326 -10.28 -0.42 -4.10
C ARG A 326 -10.53 -1.73 -3.39
N ILE A 327 -11.76 -2.22 -3.44
CA ILE A 327 -12.12 -3.54 -2.94
C ILE A 327 -11.25 -4.59 -3.62
N ALA A 328 -11.15 -4.57 -4.96
CA ALA A 328 -10.31 -5.48 -5.71
C ALA A 328 -8.84 -5.42 -5.28
N ARG A 329 -8.33 -4.24 -4.95
CA ARG A 329 -6.97 -4.08 -4.43
C ARG A 329 -6.80 -4.70 -3.05
N VAL A 330 -7.72 -4.45 -2.10
CA VAL A 330 -7.67 -5.08 -0.78
C VAL A 330 -7.80 -6.59 -0.89
N MET A 331 -8.71 -7.07 -1.74
CA MET A 331 -8.86 -8.50 -2.03
C MET A 331 -7.55 -9.10 -2.55
N ALA A 332 -6.88 -8.43 -3.49
CA ALA A 332 -5.59 -8.87 -4.03
C ALA A 332 -4.49 -8.86 -2.96
N ASP A 333 -4.39 -7.79 -2.16
CA ASP A 333 -3.41 -7.66 -1.07
C ASP A 333 -3.57 -8.75 0.01
N HIS A 334 -4.81 -9.20 0.22
CA HIS A 334 -5.15 -10.28 1.17
C HIS A 334 -5.39 -11.63 0.49
N HIS A 335 -5.13 -11.73 -0.83
CA HIS A 335 -5.25 -12.96 -1.62
C HIS A 335 -6.63 -13.62 -1.58
N ILE A 336 -7.67 -12.82 -1.44
CA ILE A 336 -9.05 -13.27 -1.46
C ILE A 336 -9.59 -13.09 -2.88
N TYR A 337 -9.88 -14.21 -3.58
CA TYR A 337 -10.28 -14.17 -4.99
C TYR A 337 -11.79 -14.27 -5.20
N SER A 338 -12.56 -14.52 -4.15
CA SER A 338 -14.03 -14.55 -4.18
C SER A 338 -14.58 -13.34 -3.43
N PHE A 339 -15.37 -12.51 -4.11
CA PHE A 339 -16.00 -11.36 -3.46
C PHE A 339 -16.93 -11.78 -2.30
N ARG A 340 -17.67 -12.89 -2.46
CA ARG A 340 -18.53 -13.43 -1.39
C ARG A 340 -17.72 -13.81 -0.14
N ARG A 341 -16.56 -14.47 -0.31
CA ARG A 341 -15.67 -14.75 0.83
C ARG A 341 -15.07 -13.48 1.42
N PHE A 342 -14.73 -12.52 0.59
CA PHE A 342 -14.25 -11.22 1.07
C PHE A 342 -15.30 -10.52 1.93
N GLU A 343 -16.57 -10.51 1.50
CA GLU A 343 -17.69 -9.98 2.28
C GLU A 343 -17.81 -10.69 3.64
N GLU A 344 -17.80 -12.01 3.67
CA GLU A 344 -17.87 -12.81 4.90
C GLU A 344 -16.70 -12.46 5.85
N PHE A 345 -15.48 -12.39 5.33
CA PHE A 345 -14.29 -12.12 6.12
C PHE A 345 -14.25 -10.67 6.65
N VAL A 346 -14.58 -9.68 5.82
CA VAL A 346 -14.63 -8.28 6.24
C VAL A 346 -15.61 -8.08 7.39
N LEU A 347 -16.73 -8.78 7.41
CA LEU A 347 -17.73 -8.69 8.49
C LEU A 347 -17.30 -9.40 9.79
N GLN A 348 -16.36 -10.34 9.72
CA GLN A 348 -15.86 -11.10 10.87
C GLN A 348 -14.51 -10.59 11.38
N ASP A 349 -13.70 -10.01 10.50
CA ASP A 349 -12.36 -9.53 10.80
C ASP A 349 -12.31 -8.01 10.71
N ARG A 350 -12.20 -7.38 11.88
CA ARG A 350 -12.13 -5.93 12.00
C ARG A 350 -10.88 -5.34 11.35
N ASP A 351 -9.75 -6.05 11.37
CA ASP A 351 -8.51 -5.56 10.77
C ASP A 351 -8.61 -5.56 9.24
N LEU A 352 -9.26 -6.56 8.65
CA LEU A 352 -9.56 -6.55 7.22
C LEU A 352 -10.54 -5.41 6.84
N PHE A 353 -11.55 -5.16 7.66
CA PHE A 353 -12.43 -4.00 7.47
C PHE A 353 -11.65 -2.68 7.55
N GLU A 354 -10.76 -2.52 8.53
CA GLU A 354 -9.94 -1.32 8.66
C GLU A 354 -9.00 -1.14 7.47
N ASN A 355 -8.41 -2.20 6.93
CA ASN A 355 -7.64 -2.14 5.70
C ASN A 355 -8.49 -1.66 4.51
N LEU A 356 -9.72 -2.16 4.39
CA LEU A 356 -10.67 -1.68 3.38
C LEU A 356 -11.03 -0.21 3.60
N PHE A 357 -11.33 0.19 4.82
CA PHE A 357 -11.64 1.55 5.20
C PHE A 357 -10.50 2.52 4.84
N LEU A 358 -9.26 2.15 5.16
CA LEU A 358 -8.07 2.94 4.85
C LEU A 358 -7.83 3.04 3.34
N GLU A 359 -8.02 1.96 2.60
CA GLU A 359 -7.88 1.98 1.14
C GLU A 359 -8.99 2.80 0.48
N CYS A 360 -10.21 2.82 1.04
CA CYS A 360 -11.31 3.65 0.57
C CYS A 360 -11.14 5.13 0.94
N SER A 361 -10.38 5.44 1.98
CA SER A 361 -10.08 6.81 2.41
C SER A 361 -8.80 7.29 1.72
N ILE A 362 -8.93 8.12 0.66
CA ILE A 362 -7.78 8.66 -0.05
C ILE A 362 -7.23 9.87 0.70
N ASN A 363 -6.09 9.72 1.33
CA ASN A 363 -5.48 10.72 2.18
C ASN A 363 -4.22 11.35 1.54
N VAL A 364 -4.32 11.74 0.25
CA VAL A 364 -3.22 12.43 -0.46
C VAL A 364 -3.47 13.92 -0.42
N THR A 365 -2.63 14.65 0.31
CA THR A 365 -2.71 16.11 0.42
C THR A 365 -1.31 16.70 0.57
N GLU A 366 -1.17 18.00 0.31
CA GLU A 366 0.07 18.77 0.41
C GLU A 366 -0.24 20.21 0.87
N PHE A 367 0.75 20.91 1.37
CA PHE A 367 0.58 22.33 1.72
C PHE A 367 0.36 23.17 0.46
N PHE A 368 -0.57 24.10 0.53
CA PHE A 368 -0.91 25.02 -0.58
C PHE A 368 -1.26 24.30 -1.89
N ARG A 369 -1.87 23.11 -1.83
CA ARG A 369 -2.30 22.36 -3.01
C ARG A 369 -3.18 23.21 -3.92
N ASN A 370 -2.82 23.34 -5.21
CA ASN A 370 -3.40 24.29 -6.18
C ASN A 370 -3.21 25.74 -5.73
N PRO A 371 -1.99 26.26 -5.73
CA PRO A 371 -1.61 27.51 -5.07
C PRO A 371 -2.40 28.72 -5.55
N LEU A 372 -2.85 28.76 -6.80
CA LEU A 372 -3.68 29.85 -7.33
C LEU A 372 -5.04 29.96 -6.64
N THR A 373 -5.60 28.84 -6.18
CA THR A 373 -6.83 28.85 -5.37
C THR A 373 -6.57 29.55 -4.03
N PHE A 374 -5.45 29.23 -3.36
CA PHE A 374 -5.10 29.88 -2.10
C PHE A 374 -4.72 31.35 -2.29
N LEU A 375 -4.10 31.71 -3.41
CA LEU A 375 -3.86 33.11 -3.77
C LEU A 375 -5.20 33.88 -3.89
N SER A 376 -6.18 33.30 -4.57
CA SER A 376 -7.51 33.92 -4.69
C SER A 376 -8.23 34.01 -3.34
N ILE A 377 -8.15 32.96 -2.50
CA ILE A 377 -8.69 32.98 -1.12
C ILE A 377 -8.04 34.12 -0.34
N ARG A 378 -6.71 34.22 -0.35
CA ARG A 378 -5.95 35.29 0.35
C ARG A 378 -6.42 36.67 -0.05
N GLN A 379 -6.43 36.94 -1.34
CA GLN A 379 -6.65 38.28 -1.88
C GLN A 379 -8.12 38.73 -1.84
N LYS A 380 -9.07 37.81 -2.00
CA LYS A 380 -10.48 38.16 -2.19
C LYS A 380 -11.36 37.74 -1.01
N VAL A 381 -11.13 36.53 -0.46
CA VAL A 381 -12.00 36.00 0.59
C VAL A 381 -11.54 36.44 1.97
N LEU A 382 -10.28 36.19 2.33
CA LEU A 382 -9.76 36.55 3.65
C LEU A 382 -9.70 38.06 3.87
N THR A 383 -9.41 38.84 2.84
CA THR A 383 -9.51 40.32 2.89
C THR A 383 -10.93 40.78 3.20
N TYR A 384 -11.96 40.12 2.62
CA TYR A 384 -13.36 40.41 2.96
C TYR A 384 -13.68 40.00 4.41
N LEU A 385 -13.21 38.81 4.83
CA LEU A 385 -13.46 38.29 6.17
C LEU A 385 -12.73 39.07 7.28
N ASP A 386 -11.70 39.86 6.96
CA ASP A 386 -11.01 40.70 7.94
C ASP A 386 -11.93 41.72 8.62
N SER A 387 -13.02 42.12 7.97
CA SER A 387 -14.01 43.02 8.58
C SER A 387 -14.84 42.35 9.72
N PHE A 388 -14.79 41.04 9.87
CA PHE A 388 -15.56 40.31 10.88
C PHE A 388 -14.81 40.25 12.22
N PRO A 389 -15.51 40.38 13.36
CA PRO A 389 -14.87 40.30 14.68
C PRO A 389 -14.42 38.88 15.04
N HIS A 390 -15.10 37.87 14.51
CA HIS A 390 -14.76 36.45 14.65
C HIS A 390 -14.91 35.75 13.32
N ILE A 391 -13.93 34.95 12.95
CA ILE A 391 -13.89 34.23 11.68
C ILE A 391 -13.92 32.72 11.98
N LYS A 392 -14.90 32.01 11.41
CA LYS A 392 -15.01 30.55 11.51
C LYS A 392 -14.82 29.94 10.12
N ILE A 393 -13.88 29.03 10.02
CA ILE A 393 -13.52 28.34 8.76
C ILE A 393 -13.64 26.84 8.96
N TRP A 394 -14.21 26.14 8.00
CA TRP A 394 -14.29 24.69 8.02
C TRP A 394 -13.52 24.09 6.84
N SER A 395 -12.49 23.28 7.14
CA SER A 395 -11.83 22.38 6.20
C SER A 395 -12.48 21.01 6.33
N ALA A 396 -13.33 20.66 5.39
CA ALA A 396 -14.13 19.44 5.36
C ALA A 396 -13.44 18.39 4.48
N GLY A 397 -13.03 17.25 5.09
CA GLY A 397 -12.14 16.27 4.46
C GLY A 397 -10.69 16.72 4.57
N CYS A 398 -10.26 17.10 5.77
CA CYS A 398 -8.94 17.72 6.02
C CYS A 398 -7.75 16.77 5.86
N SER A 399 -8.00 15.45 5.76
CA SER A 399 -6.95 14.43 5.68
C SER A 399 -5.90 14.62 6.80
N THR A 400 -4.61 14.56 6.50
CA THR A 400 -3.50 14.72 7.46
C THR A 400 -3.19 16.18 7.83
N GLY A 401 -4.11 17.12 7.52
CA GLY A 401 -4.16 18.47 8.11
C GLY A 401 -3.45 19.58 7.34
N GLN A 402 -2.79 19.32 6.22
CA GLN A 402 -2.01 20.32 5.48
C GLN A 402 -2.87 21.50 5.02
N GLU A 403 -4.12 21.27 4.60
CA GLU A 403 -5.04 22.35 4.20
C GLU A 403 -5.40 23.25 5.40
N ALA A 404 -5.69 22.67 6.55
CA ALA A 404 -6.00 23.43 7.76
C ALA A 404 -4.79 24.27 8.25
N VAL A 405 -3.58 23.70 8.20
CA VAL A 405 -2.34 24.41 8.52
C VAL A 405 -2.06 25.51 7.48
N THR A 406 -2.29 25.26 6.20
CA THR A 406 -2.20 26.27 5.13
C THR A 406 -3.08 27.48 5.44
N LEU A 407 -4.34 27.25 5.86
CA LEU A 407 -5.25 28.33 6.26
C LEU A 407 -4.74 29.07 7.49
N ALA A 408 -4.23 28.35 8.50
CA ALA A 408 -3.67 28.98 9.71
C ALA A 408 -2.48 29.90 9.37
N ILE A 409 -1.57 29.45 8.49
CA ILE A 409 -0.44 30.25 8.01
C ILE A 409 -0.92 31.52 7.31
N MET A 410 -1.88 31.40 6.39
CA MET A 410 -2.43 32.55 5.67
C MET A 410 -3.09 33.58 6.59
N LEU A 411 -3.82 33.11 7.61
CA LEU A 411 -4.46 33.96 8.61
C LEU A 411 -3.44 34.65 9.51
N ASP A 412 -2.35 33.96 9.84
CA ASP A 412 -1.23 34.51 10.63
C ASP A 412 -0.52 35.63 9.88
N GLU A 413 -0.18 35.40 8.60
CA GLU A 413 0.45 36.41 7.73
C GLU A 413 -0.41 37.65 7.52
N LEU A 414 -1.74 37.48 7.54
CA LEU A 414 -2.68 38.61 7.44
C LEU A 414 -2.96 39.27 8.81
N GLY A 415 -2.38 38.75 9.90
CA GLY A 415 -2.58 39.28 11.26
C GLY A 415 -3.97 39.01 11.86
N ILE A 416 -4.78 38.15 11.23
CA ILE A 416 -6.16 37.85 11.64
C ILE A 416 -6.37 36.49 12.29
N LEU A 417 -5.29 35.72 12.49
CA LEU A 417 -5.35 34.41 13.13
C LEU A 417 -5.94 34.49 14.56
N HIS A 418 -5.63 35.55 15.29
CA HIS A 418 -6.06 35.73 16.69
C HIS A 418 -7.59 35.74 16.85
N LYS A 419 -8.34 36.20 15.84
CA LYS A 419 -9.81 36.22 15.81
C LYS A 419 -10.42 35.10 14.97
N SER A 420 -9.60 34.16 14.51
CA SER A 420 -10.03 33.05 13.64
C SER A 420 -10.02 31.73 14.38
N GLN A 421 -10.98 30.86 14.07
CA GLN A 421 -11.05 29.46 14.50
C GLN A 421 -11.23 28.59 13.26
N ILE A 422 -10.34 27.64 13.06
CA ILE A 422 -10.41 26.65 11.99
C ILE A 422 -10.97 25.35 12.59
N TYR A 423 -11.97 24.80 11.91
CA TYR A 423 -12.55 23.48 12.17
C TYR A 423 -12.09 22.55 11.06
N ALA A 424 -11.34 21.52 11.40
CA ALA A 424 -10.80 20.57 10.46
C ALA A 424 -11.37 19.18 10.74
N SER A 425 -12.08 18.61 9.79
CA SER A 425 -12.74 17.32 10.02
C SER A 425 -12.49 16.33 8.88
N ASP A 426 -12.42 15.06 9.25
CA ASP A 426 -12.35 13.94 8.32
C ASP A 426 -13.16 12.75 8.86
N ILE A 427 -13.60 11.85 7.98
CA ILE A 427 -14.27 10.61 8.40
C ILE A 427 -13.28 9.62 9.01
N ASN A 428 -12.02 9.71 8.61
CA ASN A 428 -10.96 8.82 9.05
C ASN A 428 -10.33 9.32 10.37
N PRO A 429 -10.56 8.64 11.51
CA PRO A 429 -10.04 9.07 12.80
C PRO A 429 -8.51 9.06 12.85
N TYR A 430 -7.85 8.20 12.07
CA TYR A 430 -6.39 8.08 12.08
C TYR A 430 -5.72 9.31 11.46
N VAL A 431 -6.24 9.81 10.33
CA VAL A 431 -5.69 11.04 9.72
C VAL A 431 -5.99 12.27 10.57
N VAL A 432 -7.11 12.30 11.27
CA VAL A 432 -7.45 13.37 12.22
C VAL A 432 -6.44 13.42 13.35
N GLU A 433 -6.07 12.28 13.92
CA GLU A 433 -5.07 12.20 15.00
C GLU A 433 -3.66 12.54 14.47
N GLU A 434 -3.29 12.12 13.26
CA GLU A 434 -2.06 12.54 12.59
C GLU A 434 -2.03 14.06 12.37
N ALA A 435 -3.12 14.64 11.89
CA ALA A 435 -3.26 16.08 11.72
C ALA A 435 -3.13 16.84 13.06
N GLN A 436 -3.72 16.29 14.13
CA GLN A 436 -3.56 16.83 15.49
C GLN A 436 -2.10 16.80 15.95
N ASN A 437 -1.33 15.77 15.59
CA ASN A 437 0.09 15.71 15.92
C ASN A 437 0.86 16.83 15.23
N GLY A 438 0.49 17.18 13.99
CA GLY A 438 1.09 18.29 13.24
C GLY A 438 2.57 18.05 12.91
N ILE A 439 2.96 16.79 12.66
CA ILE A 439 4.33 16.37 12.33
C ILE A 439 4.37 15.93 10.88
N TYR A 440 5.28 16.54 10.11
CA TYR A 440 5.43 16.28 8.67
C TYR A 440 6.87 15.97 8.32
N SER A 441 7.11 15.23 7.22
CA SER A 441 8.46 15.02 6.71
C SER A 441 9.05 16.32 6.18
N LEU A 442 10.37 16.49 6.30
CA LEU A 442 11.05 17.66 5.71
C LEU A 442 10.85 17.72 4.21
N GLU A 443 10.90 16.56 3.54
CA GLU A 443 10.66 16.46 2.10
C GLU A 443 9.28 17.06 1.71
N MET A 444 8.23 16.79 2.49
CA MET A 444 6.91 17.37 2.23
C MET A 444 6.91 18.90 2.38
N VAL A 445 7.59 19.44 3.39
CA VAL A 445 7.71 20.88 3.60
C VAL A 445 8.54 21.52 2.48
N GLU A 446 9.66 20.91 2.12
CA GLU A 446 10.53 21.38 1.03
C GLU A 446 9.80 21.40 -0.31
N ASN A 447 9.11 20.33 -0.66
CA ASN A 447 8.33 20.23 -1.90
C ASN A 447 7.17 21.23 -1.97
N SER A 448 6.70 21.72 -0.82
CA SER A 448 5.58 22.68 -0.75
C SER A 448 6.01 24.15 -0.78
N ARG A 449 7.30 24.45 -0.75
CA ARG A 449 7.81 25.85 -0.75
C ARG A 449 7.41 26.62 -2.02
N GLU A 450 7.48 25.98 -3.18
CA GLU A 450 7.07 26.60 -4.45
C GLU A 450 5.58 26.92 -4.43
N ASN A 451 4.74 26.00 -3.93
CA ASN A 451 3.31 26.22 -3.77
C ASN A 451 3.02 27.38 -2.81
N TYR A 452 3.76 27.47 -1.71
CA TYR A 452 3.63 28.57 -0.75
C TYR A 452 3.91 29.92 -1.41
N ILE A 453 5.02 30.05 -2.13
CA ILE A 453 5.38 31.30 -2.85
C ILE A 453 4.33 31.63 -3.92
N ALA A 454 3.90 30.64 -4.71
CA ALA A 454 2.89 30.81 -5.75
C ALA A 454 1.50 31.20 -5.19
N SER A 455 1.22 30.88 -3.92
CA SER A 455 0.00 31.29 -3.19
C SER A 455 0.09 32.70 -2.59
N GLY A 456 1.16 33.44 -2.85
CA GLY A 456 1.41 34.80 -2.35
C GLY A 456 2.03 34.84 -0.96
N GLY A 457 2.66 33.78 -0.51
CA GLY A 457 3.48 33.75 0.69
C GLY A 457 4.74 34.59 0.52
N THR A 458 5.11 35.39 1.51
CA THR A 458 6.25 36.34 1.42
C THR A 458 7.32 36.10 2.47
N ALA A 459 7.04 35.30 3.49
CA ALA A 459 7.99 34.93 4.54
C ALA A 459 8.80 33.68 4.13
N ASP A 460 9.71 33.26 4.98
CA ASP A 460 10.29 31.92 4.87
C ASP A 460 9.29 30.88 5.38
N PHE A 461 8.97 29.90 4.55
CA PHE A 461 7.97 28.87 4.87
C PHE A 461 8.35 28.05 6.11
N ASP A 462 9.65 27.88 6.37
CA ASP A 462 10.15 27.18 7.56
C ASP A 462 9.81 27.88 8.87
N ASN A 463 9.52 29.20 8.81
CA ASN A 463 9.15 29.96 10.00
C ASN A 463 7.86 29.47 10.68
N TYR A 464 7.04 28.68 10.00
CA TYR A 464 5.80 28.14 10.55
C TYR A 464 5.99 26.80 11.25
N PHE A 465 7.19 26.25 11.21
CA PHE A 465 7.54 24.97 11.76
C PHE A 465 8.68 25.08 12.78
N THR A 466 8.74 24.13 13.69
CA THR A 466 9.94 23.79 14.44
C THR A 466 10.64 22.69 13.69
N ILE A 467 11.71 23.03 12.99
CA ILE A 467 12.50 22.09 12.20
C ILE A 467 13.42 21.30 13.12
N LYS A 468 13.41 19.99 12.99
CA LYS A 468 14.35 19.05 13.59
C LYS A 468 14.98 18.23 12.46
N ASP A 469 16.09 17.54 12.74
CA ASP A 469 16.98 16.95 11.72
C ASP A 469 16.28 16.22 10.56
N SER A 470 15.07 15.69 10.74
CA SER A 470 14.35 14.93 9.71
C SER A 470 12.83 15.14 9.67
N TYR A 471 12.30 16.02 10.49
CA TYR A 471 10.87 16.34 10.47
C TYR A 471 10.61 17.81 10.85
N ALA A 472 9.45 18.29 10.44
CA ALA A 472 8.94 19.60 10.76
C ALA A 472 7.68 19.47 11.61
N GLN A 473 7.60 20.18 12.72
CA GLN A 473 6.43 20.24 13.59
C GLN A 473 5.80 21.61 13.51
N VAL A 474 4.51 21.68 13.25
CA VAL A 474 3.75 22.95 13.22
C VAL A 474 3.88 23.67 14.54
N LYS A 475 4.16 24.97 14.50
CA LYS A 475 4.31 25.80 15.69
C LYS A 475 3.01 25.89 16.49
N PRO A 476 3.09 25.90 17.84
CA PRO A 476 1.91 25.86 18.73
C PRO A 476 0.87 26.95 18.43
N HIS A 477 1.29 28.20 18.18
CA HIS A 477 0.38 29.31 17.94
C HIS A 477 -0.54 29.14 16.71
N LEU A 478 -0.10 28.38 15.69
CA LEU A 478 -0.93 27.99 14.56
C LEU A 478 -1.84 26.84 14.92
N LYS A 479 -1.27 25.81 15.58
CA LYS A 479 -1.97 24.58 15.94
C LYS A 479 -3.13 24.84 16.90
N ASP A 480 -2.95 25.72 17.86
CA ASP A 480 -3.97 26.08 18.87
C ASP A 480 -5.23 26.75 18.25
N ARG A 481 -5.16 27.18 17.00
CA ARG A 481 -6.27 27.76 16.24
C ARG A 481 -6.99 26.76 15.34
N ILE A 482 -6.60 25.48 15.37
CA ILE A 482 -7.22 24.43 14.58
C ILE A 482 -7.84 23.40 15.52
N LEU A 483 -9.16 23.21 15.38
CA LEU A 483 -9.90 22.17 16.09
C LEU A 483 -10.10 20.98 15.15
N TYR A 484 -9.42 19.88 15.43
CA TYR A 484 -9.52 18.64 14.67
C TYR A 484 -10.53 17.69 15.31
N PHE A 485 -11.39 17.06 14.48
CA PHE A 485 -12.38 16.08 14.96
C PHE A 485 -12.85 15.15 13.87
N GLN A 486 -13.26 13.95 14.26
CA GLN A 486 -13.88 13.00 13.34
C GLN A 486 -15.31 13.46 12.98
N HIS A 487 -15.61 13.55 11.70
CA HIS A 487 -16.93 13.91 11.22
C HIS A 487 -17.23 13.31 9.85
N SER A 488 -18.42 12.71 9.71
CA SER A 488 -18.92 12.21 8.43
C SER A 488 -19.79 13.28 7.76
N LEU A 489 -19.50 13.60 6.50
CA LEU A 489 -20.32 14.49 5.68
C LEU A 489 -21.72 13.94 5.37
N LEU A 490 -21.96 12.66 5.69
CA LEU A 490 -23.28 12.03 5.64
C LEU A 490 -24.19 12.46 6.80
N ASN A 491 -23.64 13.03 7.85
CA ASN A 491 -24.40 13.54 8.97
C ASN A 491 -25.15 14.82 8.55
N LYS A 492 -26.46 14.78 8.58
CA LYS A 492 -27.33 15.89 8.12
C LYS A 492 -27.40 17.08 9.08
N GLY A 493 -26.79 16.99 10.25
CA GLY A 493 -26.80 18.04 11.28
C GLY A 493 -25.81 19.15 10.98
N VAL A 494 -26.27 20.41 11.03
CA VAL A 494 -25.42 21.59 11.07
C VAL A 494 -24.85 21.72 12.47
N PHE A 495 -23.52 21.76 12.62
CA PHE A 495 -22.90 21.87 13.94
C PHE A 495 -22.33 23.27 14.24
N ASN A 496 -22.23 24.15 13.23
CA ASN A 496 -21.83 25.54 13.38
C ASN A 496 -22.24 26.36 12.13
N GLU A 497 -22.11 27.70 12.21
CA GLU A 497 -22.16 28.60 11.05
C GLU A 497 -20.77 29.05 10.69
N PHE A 498 -20.41 28.97 9.39
CA PHE A 498 -19.08 29.23 8.88
C PHE A 498 -19.06 30.37 7.88
N HIS A 499 -18.03 31.19 7.92
CA HIS A 499 -17.79 32.24 6.93
C HIS A 499 -17.10 31.72 5.67
N LEU A 500 -16.37 30.60 5.82
CA LEU A 500 -15.65 29.93 4.74
C LEU A 500 -15.67 28.43 4.98
N ILE A 501 -16.08 27.68 3.95
CA ILE A 501 -15.97 26.21 3.93
C ILE A 501 -15.08 25.82 2.76
N LEU A 502 -14.07 24.99 3.02
CA LEU A 502 -13.28 24.29 1.99
C LEU A 502 -13.69 22.82 2.01
N CYS A 503 -14.05 22.29 0.84
CA CYS A 503 -14.24 20.86 0.62
C CYS A 503 -13.62 20.53 -0.72
N ARG A 504 -12.36 20.15 -0.71
CA ARG A 504 -11.57 20.01 -1.93
C ARG A 504 -11.09 18.58 -2.10
N ASN A 505 -11.32 18.04 -3.29
CA ASN A 505 -10.94 16.68 -3.67
C ASN A 505 -11.63 15.58 -2.82
N VAL A 506 -12.86 15.82 -2.38
CA VAL A 506 -13.69 14.91 -1.58
C VAL A 506 -14.94 14.49 -2.35
N LEU A 507 -15.66 15.44 -2.96
CA LEU A 507 -16.92 15.17 -3.67
C LEU A 507 -16.74 14.28 -4.90
N ILE A 508 -15.53 14.19 -5.44
CA ILE A 508 -15.18 13.31 -6.58
C ILE A 508 -15.40 11.82 -6.29
N TYR A 509 -15.50 11.43 -5.02
CA TYR A 509 -15.74 10.06 -4.59
C TYR A 509 -17.22 9.73 -4.42
N PHE A 510 -18.10 10.71 -4.52
CA PHE A 510 -19.51 10.59 -4.22
C PHE A 510 -20.36 10.55 -5.51
N ASP A 511 -21.47 9.85 -5.46
CA ASP A 511 -22.49 9.93 -6.51
C ASP A 511 -23.23 11.31 -6.46
N GLN A 512 -24.03 11.60 -7.48
CA GLN A 512 -24.76 12.88 -7.57
C GLN A 512 -25.71 13.11 -6.39
N THR A 513 -26.31 12.04 -5.86
CA THR A 513 -27.25 12.11 -4.73
C THR A 513 -26.54 12.59 -3.48
N LEU A 514 -25.39 11.98 -3.18
CA LEU A 514 -24.58 12.36 -2.02
C LEU A 514 -23.93 13.73 -2.21
N GLN A 515 -23.44 14.05 -3.41
CA GLN A 515 -22.93 15.40 -3.71
C GLN A 515 -23.98 16.47 -3.42
N SER A 516 -25.23 16.27 -3.86
CA SER A 516 -26.35 17.18 -3.58
C SER A 516 -26.59 17.33 -2.08
N ALA A 517 -26.61 16.23 -1.34
CA ALA A 517 -26.86 16.26 0.10
C ALA A 517 -25.73 16.97 0.87
N VAL A 518 -24.47 16.77 0.47
CA VAL A 518 -23.32 17.43 1.08
C VAL A 518 -23.30 18.93 0.75
N LEU A 519 -23.63 19.31 -0.48
CA LEU A 519 -23.74 20.73 -0.86
C LEU A 519 -24.88 21.43 -0.11
N ASP A 520 -26.01 20.73 0.15
CA ASP A 520 -27.08 21.22 1.01
C ASP A 520 -26.58 21.42 2.46
N LEU A 521 -25.83 20.48 2.99
CA LEU A 521 -25.20 20.62 4.31
C LEU A 521 -24.30 21.86 4.36
N PHE A 522 -23.45 22.07 3.37
CA PHE A 522 -22.58 23.26 3.31
C PHE A 522 -23.38 24.54 3.17
N TYR A 523 -24.42 24.56 2.32
CA TYR A 523 -25.28 25.71 2.17
C TYR A 523 -25.92 26.11 3.52
N ARG A 524 -26.46 25.15 4.27
CA ARG A 524 -27.08 25.42 5.58
C ARG A 524 -26.04 25.77 6.65
N SER A 525 -24.79 25.29 6.53
CA SER A 525 -23.70 25.57 7.45
C SER A 525 -22.93 26.87 7.14
N LEU A 526 -23.18 27.51 6.01
CA LEU A 526 -22.57 28.80 5.68
C LEU A 526 -23.42 29.97 6.23
N ASP A 527 -22.72 30.94 6.79
CA ASP A 527 -23.30 32.24 7.09
C ASP A 527 -23.74 32.97 5.79
N MET A 528 -24.61 33.98 5.93
CA MET A 528 -24.98 34.81 4.80
C MET A 528 -23.76 35.53 4.22
N ASN A 529 -23.62 35.49 2.90
CA ASN A 529 -22.42 35.93 2.18
C ASN A 529 -21.14 35.13 2.46
N GLY A 530 -21.24 33.96 3.13
CA GLY A 530 -20.14 33.02 3.32
C GLY A 530 -19.68 32.38 1.99
N PHE A 531 -18.50 31.80 2.01
CA PHE A 531 -17.84 31.26 0.82
C PHE A 531 -17.69 29.75 0.90
N LEU A 532 -17.90 29.08 -0.23
CA LEU A 532 -17.60 27.66 -0.45
C LEU A 532 -16.47 27.55 -1.48
N VAL A 533 -15.44 26.77 -1.17
CA VAL A 533 -14.31 26.47 -2.08
C VAL A 533 -14.28 24.97 -2.35
N LEU A 534 -14.33 24.60 -3.61
CA LEU A 534 -14.27 23.23 -4.09
C LEU A 534 -12.92 22.93 -4.79
N GLY A 535 -12.63 21.66 -5.02
CA GLY A 535 -11.49 21.23 -5.84
C GLY A 535 -11.71 21.49 -7.34
N GLU A 536 -10.64 21.49 -8.11
CA GLU A 536 -10.64 21.82 -9.55
C GLU A 536 -11.63 20.98 -10.37
N SER A 537 -11.73 19.68 -10.07
CA SER A 537 -12.60 18.73 -10.77
C SER A 537 -14.02 18.67 -10.20
N GLU A 538 -14.33 19.49 -9.20
CA GLU A 538 -15.61 19.49 -8.49
C GLU A 538 -16.53 20.63 -8.96
N SER A 539 -17.81 20.50 -8.69
CA SER A 539 -18.82 21.46 -9.18
C SER A 539 -20.01 21.49 -8.25
N ILE A 540 -20.69 22.65 -8.21
CA ILE A 540 -22.02 22.81 -7.58
C ILE A 540 -23.17 22.43 -8.52
N ALA A 541 -22.91 21.81 -9.67
CA ALA A 541 -23.95 21.54 -10.68
C ALA A 541 -25.10 20.68 -10.14
N SER A 542 -24.85 19.83 -9.15
CA SER A 542 -25.86 19.03 -8.44
C SER A 542 -26.69 19.83 -7.43
N TYR A 543 -26.26 21.06 -7.08
CA TYR A 543 -26.95 21.94 -6.13
C TYR A 543 -26.74 23.42 -6.50
N PRO A 544 -27.33 23.93 -7.60
CA PRO A 544 -27.06 25.27 -8.12
C PRO A 544 -27.79 26.41 -7.37
N ILE A 545 -28.76 26.10 -6.49
CA ILE A 545 -29.63 27.10 -5.85
C ILE A 545 -28.89 27.74 -4.67
N GLY A 546 -28.93 29.07 -4.60
CA GLY A 546 -28.41 29.85 -3.45
C GLY A 546 -26.91 30.14 -3.48
N PHE A 547 -26.17 29.64 -4.47
CA PHE A 547 -24.75 29.96 -4.68
C PHE A 547 -24.54 30.83 -5.93
N GLN A 548 -23.76 31.87 -5.80
CA GLN A 548 -23.22 32.65 -6.92
C GLN A 548 -21.76 32.27 -7.16
N ILE A 549 -21.36 32.13 -8.42
CA ILE A 549 -19.95 31.96 -8.78
C ILE A 549 -19.20 33.23 -8.44
N PHE A 550 -18.24 33.15 -7.51
CA PHE A 550 -17.41 34.27 -7.10
C PHE A 550 -16.08 34.29 -7.87
N ASP A 551 -15.43 33.11 -7.99
CA ASP A 551 -14.25 32.91 -8.83
C ASP A 551 -14.35 31.56 -9.54
N LYS A 552 -14.66 31.59 -10.84
CA LYS A 552 -14.90 30.39 -11.64
C LYS A 552 -13.65 29.52 -11.78
N SER A 553 -12.51 30.15 -12.00
CA SER A 553 -11.25 29.44 -12.23
C SER A 553 -10.79 28.69 -10.97
N ASN A 554 -11.00 29.28 -9.80
CA ASN A 554 -10.58 28.74 -8.52
C ASN A 554 -11.71 28.06 -7.75
N LYS A 555 -12.87 27.81 -8.39
CA LYS A 555 -14.03 27.09 -7.81
C LYS A 555 -14.51 27.69 -6.48
N ILE A 556 -14.53 29.03 -6.40
CA ILE A 556 -15.04 29.76 -5.24
C ILE A 556 -16.45 30.22 -5.51
N PHE A 557 -17.34 29.90 -4.59
CA PHE A 557 -18.77 30.22 -4.65
C PHE A 557 -19.16 31.02 -3.42
N LYS A 558 -20.11 31.92 -3.57
CA LYS A 558 -20.64 32.74 -2.47
C LYS A 558 -22.09 32.42 -2.23
N LYS A 559 -22.51 32.25 -0.99
CA LYS A 559 -23.91 32.12 -0.60
C LYS A 559 -24.60 33.48 -0.74
N ILE A 560 -25.74 33.56 -1.43
CA ILE A 560 -26.45 34.81 -1.74
C ILE A 560 -27.84 34.89 -1.17
N ILE A 561 -28.45 33.80 -0.72
CA ILE A 561 -29.83 33.77 -0.18
C ILE A 561 -29.83 32.84 1.04
#